data_4e5d6b990980f1a13e44da44d7716f5f
#
_entry.id   4e5d6b990980f1a13e44da44d7716f5f
#
_cell.length_a   1.000
_cell.length_b   1.000
_cell.length_c   1.000
_cell.angle_alpha   90.00
_cell.angle_beta   90.00
_cell.angle_gamma   90.00
#
_symmetry.space_group_name_H-M   'P 1'
#
loop_
_entity.id
_entity.type
_entity.pdbx_description
1 polymer ?
#
loop_
_entity_poly.entity_id
_entity_poly.type
_entity_poly.pdbx_seq_one_letter_code
_entity_poly.pdbx_strand_id
1 'polypeptide(L)' 'MAKPTLSVNLETLDRLRAGQTWGAFAKEIGLSEGTISRIRNGKSRPGQEFIAAMVTTYPVRMEDVVTVEAA' A
#
# COMPACT_ATOMS: atom_id res chain seq x y z
N MET A 1 13.63 -17.31 15.70
CA MET A 1 12.82 -17.48 14.49
C MET A 1 12.18 -16.15 14.13
N ALA A 2 12.41 -15.69 12.93
CA ALA A 2 11.89 -14.40 12.51
C ALA A 2 10.40 -14.50 12.20
N LYS A 3 9.64 -13.48 12.56
CA LYS A 3 8.21 -13.43 12.29
C LYS A 3 7.97 -12.99 10.85
N PRO A 4 6.98 -13.55 10.16
CA PRO A 4 6.61 -13.03 8.86
C PRO A 4 6.09 -11.59 9.00
N THR A 5 6.39 -10.77 8.01
CA THR A 5 5.95 -9.38 7.98
C THR A 5 5.26 -9.10 6.67
N LEU A 6 4.40 -8.08 6.68
CA LEU A 6 3.76 -7.61 5.46
C LEU A 6 4.58 -6.47 4.88
N SER A 7 4.74 -6.47 3.58
CA SER A 7 5.29 -5.32 2.86
C SER A 7 4.35 -4.99 1.71
N VAL A 8 4.37 -3.74 1.27
CA VAL A 8 3.53 -3.31 0.17
C VAL A 8 4.14 -3.78 -1.16
N ASN A 9 3.29 -4.18 -2.08
CA ASN A 9 3.73 -4.50 -3.43
C ASN A 9 3.85 -3.18 -4.20
N LEU A 10 5.09 -2.69 -4.32
CA LEU A 10 5.35 -1.40 -4.95
C LEU A 10 4.97 -1.38 -6.42
N GLU A 11 5.11 -2.48 -7.10
CA GLU A 11 4.74 -2.59 -8.51
C GLU A 11 3.23 -2.39 -8.70
N THR A 12 2.43 -3.05 -7.87
CA THR A 12 0.97 -2.89 -7.91
C THR A 12 0.59 -1.45 -7.57
N LEU A 13 1.22 -0.90 -6.53
CA LEU A 13 0.95 0.46 -6.09
C LEU A 13 1.23 1.47 -7.21
N ASP A 14 2.36 1.32 -7.87
CA ASP A 14 2.74 2.22 -8.97
C ASP A 14 1.79 2.09 -10.16
N ARG A 15 1.37 0.87 -10.47
CA ARG A 15 0.41 0.63 -11.56
C ARG A 15 -0.93 1.30 -11.27
N LEU A 16 -1.42 1.18 -10.04
CA LEU A 16 -2.70 1.77 -9.65
C LEU A 16 -2.62 3.29 -9.58
N ARG A 17 -1.47 3.83 -9.25
CA ARG A 17 -1.24 5.27 -9.26
C ARG A 17 -1.41 5.86 -10.65
N ALA A 18 -1.04 5.11 -11.67
CA ALA A 18 -1.30 5.45 -13.09
C ALA A 18 -0.81 6.83 -13.49
N GLY A 19 0.37 7.21 -13.06
CA GLY A 19 0.97 8.49 -13.41
C GLY A 19 0.53 9.67 -12.55
N GLN A 20 -0.40 9.48 -11.62
CA GLN A 20 -0.79 10.53 -10.68
C GLN A 20 0.36 10.84 -9.71
N THR A 21 0.32 12.03 -9.10
CA THR A 21 1.21 12.30 -7.98
C THR A 21 0.81 11.43 -6.79
N TRP A 22 1.74 11.20 -5.88
CA TRP A 22 1.43 10.44 -4.67
C TRP A 22 0.41 11.14 -3.80
N GLY A 23 0.41 12.48 -3.79
CA GLY A 23 -0.60 13.25 -3.07
C GLY A 23 -1.99 13.03 -3.64
N ALA A 24 -2.14 13.06 -4.96
CA ALA A 24 -3.42 12.81 -5.61
C ALA A 24 -3.90 11.38 -5.36
N PHE A 25 -2.99 10.42 -5.44
CA PHE A 25 -3.29 9.02 -5.17
C PHE A 25 -3.77 8.81 -3.73
N ALA A 26 -3.06 9.41 -2.76
CA ALA A 26 -3.45 9.32 -1.35
C ALA A 26 -4.84 9.88 -1.11
N LYS A 27 -5.13 11.03 -1.73
CA LYS A 27 -6.44 11.66 -1.62
C LYS A 27 -7.54 10.76 -2.18
N GLU A 28 -7.27 10.09 -3.30
CA GLU A 28 -8.23 9.20 -3.93
C GLU A 28 -8.62 8.04 -3.02
N ILE A 29 -7.65 7.48 -2.30
CA ILE A 29 -7.92 6.36 -1.41
C ILE A 29 -8.27 6.79 0.02
N GLY A 30 -8.28 8.10 0.28
CA GLY A 30 -8.72 8.62 1.57
C GLY A 30 -7.66 8.57 2.68
N LEU A 31 -6.39 8.54 2.31
CA LEU A 31 -5.28 8.53 3.27
C LEU A 31 -4.40 9.76 3.08
N SER A 32 -3.56 10.05 4.06
CA SER A 32 -2.63 11.15 3.94
C SER A 32 -1.43 10.75 3.08
N GLU A 33 -0.84 11.73 2.41
CA GLU A 33 0.36 11.50 1.61
C GLU A 33 1.51 11.01 2.48
N GLY A 34 1.61 11.53 3.71
CA GLY A 34 2.63 11.07 4.65
C GLY A 34 2.50 9.59 5.00
N THR A 35 1.28 9.10 5.15
CA THR A 35 1.03 7.68 5.41
C THR A 35 1.50 6.84 4.22
N ILE A 36 1.14 7.26 3.01
CA ILE A 36 1.57 6.55 1.79
C ILE A 36 3.08 6.56 1.66
N SER A 37 3.71 7.70 1.94
CA SER A 37 5.16 7.84 1.86
C SER A 37 5.87 6.87 2.82
N ARG A 38 5.39 6.78 4.05
CA ARG A 38 5.99 5.88 5.05
C ARG A 38 5.85 4.41 4.64
N ILE A 39 4.70 4.03 4.13
CA ILE A 39 4.46 2.66 3.67
C ILE A 39 5.34 2.35 2.46
N ARG A 40 5.39 3.27 1.51
CA ARG A 40 6.16 3.12 0.28
C ARG A 40 7.66 2.97 0.55
N ASN A 41 8.17 3.70 1.54
CA ASN A 41 9.58 3.71 1.90
C ASN A 41 9.95 2.64 2.94
N GLY A 42 9.02 1.80 3.31
CA GLY A 42 9.27 0.73 4.28
C GLY A 42 9.39 1.19 5.72
N LYS A 43 9.04 2.43 6.02
CA LYS A 43 9.08 2.96 7.38
C LYS A 43 7.88 2.57 8.21
N SER A 44 6.77 2.23 7.55
CA SER A 44 5.58 1.71 8.19
C SER A 44 5.11 0.52 7.41
N ARG A 45 4.54 -0.45 8.10
CA ARG A 45 3.94 -1.61 7.44
C ARG A 45 2.58 -1.24 6.87
N PRO A 46 2.16 -1.87 5.76
CA PRO A 46 0.80 -1.65 5.26
C PRO A 46 -0.18 -2.22 6.26
N GLY A 47 -0.90 -1.35 6.94
CA GLY A 47 -1.83 -1.73 7.97
C GLY A 47 -3.23 -1.93 7.42
N GLN A 48 -4.15 -2.25 8.34
CA GLN A 48 -5.54 -2.54 8.01
C GLN A 48 -6.21 -1.40 7.22
N GLU A 49 -5.98 -0.15 7.64
CA GLU A 49 -6.58 1.00 6.97
C GLU A 49 -6.11 1.12 5.51
N PHE A 50 -4.82 0.91 5.30
CA PHE A 50 -4.26 0.98 3.96
C PHE A 50 -4.82 -0.12 3.07
N ILE A 51 -4.82 -1.35 3.57
CA ILE A 51 -5.31 -2.50 2.82
C ILE A 51 -6.80 -2.31 2.49
N ALA A 52 -7.60 -1.92 3.47
CA ALA A 52 -9.03 -1.70 3.27
C ALA A 52 -9.27 -0.60 2.24
N ALA A 53 -8.50 0.50 2.30
CA ALA A 53 -8.63 1.60 1.36
C ALA A 53 -8.33 1.15 -0.06
N MET A 54 -7.30 0.35 -0.23
CA MET A 54 -6.91 -0.13 -1.56
C MET A 54 -7.94 -1.08 -2.16
N VAL A 55 -8.39 -2.07 -1.40
CA VAL A 55 -9.34 -3.06 -1.93
C VAL A 55 -10.73 -2.50 -2.12
N THR A 56 -11.07 -1.40 -1.42
CA THR A 56 -12.36 -0.72 -1.59
C THR A 56 -12.34 0.19 -2.81
N THR A 57 -11.22 0.86 -3.05
CA THR A 57 -11.10 1.85 -4.12
C THR A 57 -10.86 1.20 -5.49
N TYR A 58 -10.11 0.12 -5.52
CA TYR A 58 -9.70 -0.55 -6.77
C TYR A 58 -10.15 -2.00 -6.80
N PRO A 59 -10.35 -2.58 -8.01
CA PRO A 59 -10.71 -3.99 -8.15
C PRO A 59 -9.48 -4.88 -7.97
N VAL A 60 -8.88 -4.83 -6.80
CA VAL A 60 -7.71 -5.63 -6.46
C VAL A 60 -7.98 -6.43 -5.21
N ARG A 61 -7.23 -7.50 -5.03
CA ARG A 61 -7.30 -8.33 -3.84
C ARG A 61 -6.20 -7.92 -2.87
N MET A 62 -6.38 -8.28 -1.60
CA MET A 62 -5.38 -8.00 -0.59
C MET A 62 -4.01 -8.56 -0.99
N GLU A 63 -3.97 -9.76 -1.55
CA GLU A 63 -2.74 -10.42 -1.98
C GLU A 63 -2.04 -9.72 -3.14
N ASP A 64 -2.76 -8.86 -3.87
CA ASP A 64 -2.15 -8.04 -4.92
C ASP A 64 -1.48 -6.81 -4.35
N VAL A 65 -1.97 -6.35 -3.19
CA VAL A 65 -1.53 -5.10 -2.57
C VAL A 65 -0.33 -5.33 -1.65
N VAL A 66 -0.34 -6.44 -0.92
CA VAL A 66 0.70 -6.73 0.07
C VAL A 66 1.33 -8.09 -0.19
N THR A 67 2.57 -8.21 0.26
CA THR A 67 3.34 -9.44 0.18
C THR A 67 3.73 -9.86 1.59
N VAL A 68 3.64 -11.15 1.88
CA VAL A 68 4.14 -11.69 3.14
C VAL A 68 5.60 -12.05 2.93
N GLU A 69 6.45 -11.47 3.74
CA GLU A 69 7.87 -11.77 3.72
C GLU A 69 8.25 -12.57 4.96
N ALA A 70 8.81 -13.74 4.73
CA ALA A 70 9.40 -14.52 5.79
C ALA A 70 10.83 -14.02 5.96
N ALA A 71 11.16 -13.62 7.15
CA ALA A 71 12.50 -13.13 7.40
C ALA A 71 13.49 -14.29 7.57
#